data_c1b36e40e0e2fd233129f697a02ce812
#
_entry.id   c1b36e40e0e2fd233129f697a02ce812
#
_cell.length_a   1.000
_cell.length_b   1.000
_cell.length_c   1.000
_cell.angle_alpha   90.00
_cell.angle_beta   90.00
_cell.angle_gamma   90.00
#
_symmetry.space_group_name_H-M   'P 1'
#
loop_
_entity.id
_entity.type
_entity.pdbx_description
1 polymer ?
#
loop_
_entity_poly.entity_id
_entity_poly.type
_entity_poly.pdbx_seq_one_letter_code
_entity_poly.pdbx_strand_id
1 'polypeptide(L)'
;MKKEKLLINAKRVLKNSYGPYSNYTVGSVLVAKDNKLFLGCNVENAGIQSICAERVAFTNAISSGYREFKEILVIGKNKNDKYLKETLPCGYCRQFMCEFCDKDFKIITYNEEEKTFKEYKLEELLPYNFNL
;
A
#
# COMPACT_ATOMS: atom_id res chain seq x y z
N MET A 1 0.17 -15.41 -3.56
CA MET A 1 1.11 -14.93 -4.60
C MET A 1 2.49 -14.71 -4.00
N LYS A 2 3.54 -14.96 -4.76
CA LYS A 2 4.91 -14.82 -4.25
C LYS A 2 5.24 -13.36 -3.93
N LYS A 3 5.76 -13.13 -2.74
CA LYS A 3 6.11 -11.78 -2.26
C LYS A 3 7.14 -11.10 -3.14
N GLU A 4 8.09 -11.86 -3.69
CA GLU A 4 9.14 -11.34 -4.57
C GLU A 4 8.55 -10.75 -5.86
N LYS A 5 7.51 -11.38 -6.40
CA LYS A 5 6.82 -10.85 -7.57
C LYS A 5 6.10 -9.55 -7.24
N LEU A 6 5.47 -9.49 -6.07
CA LEU A 6 4.82 -8.25 -5.61
C LEU A 6 5.85 -7.15 -5.42
N LEU A 7 7.02 -7.49 -4.87
CA LEU A 7 8.08 -6.52 -4.63
C LEU A 7 8.60 -5.92 -5.94
N ILE A 8 8.79 -6.73 -6.96
CA ILE A 8 9.23 -6.23 -8.28
C ILE A 8 8.25 -5.20 -8.82
N ASN A 9 6.96 -5.49 -8.73
CA ASN A 9 5.93 -4.57 -9.20
C ASN A 9 5.85 -3.31 -8.33
N ALA A 10 6.00 -3.45 -7.02
CA ALA A 10 5.99 -2.32 -6.10
C ALA A 10 7.16 -1.39 -6.36
N LYS A 11 8.36 -1.93 -6.58
CA LYS A 11 9.54 -1.12 -6.91
C LYS A 11 9.36 -0.37 -8.23
N ARG A 12 8.70 -1.00 -9.20
CA ARG A 12 8.46 -0.37 -10.49
C ARG A 12 7.53 0.83 -10.36
N VAL A 13 6.41 0.69 -9.64
CA VAL A 13 5.45 1.79 -9.49
C VAL A 13 5.98 2.89 -8.59
N LEU A 14 6.81 2.55 -7.61
CA LEU A 14 7.41 3.52 -6.70
C LEU A 14 8.19 4.60 -7.45
N LYS A 15 8.79 4.27 -8.58
CA LYS A 15 9.54 5.23 -9.41
C LYS A 15 8.67 6.34 -9.96
N ASN A 16 7.36 6.15 -10.03
CA ASN A 16 6.42 7.14 -10.52
C ASN A 16 5.84 8.01 -9.40
N SER A 17 6.27 7.79 -8.16
CA SER A 17 5.83 8.57 -7.01
C SER A 17 6.07 10.06 -7.23
N TYR A 18 5.09 10.88 -6.83
CA TYR A 18 5.19 12.32 -6.90
C TYR A 18 5.05 12.87 -5.48
N GLY A 19 6.17 13.09 -4.80
CA GLY A 19 6.20 13.51 -3.41
C GLY A 19 7.16 14.68 -3.17
N PRO A 20 6.96 15.84 -3.88
CA PRO A 20 7.90 16.95 -3.77
C PRO A 20 7.86 17.66 -2.42
N TYR A 21 6.81 17.47 -1.63
CA TYR A 21 6.65 18.16 -0.35
C TYR A 21 7.23 17.36 0.81
N SER A 22 6.97 16.06 0.87
CA SER A 22 7.47 15.20 1.93
C SER A 22 8.82 14.58 1.61
N ASN A 23 9.15 14.46 0.34
CA ASN A 23 10.29 13.69 -0.17
C ASN A 23 10.21 12.20 0.19
N TYR A 24 9.05 11.73 0.60
CA TYR A 24 8.82 10.32 0.87
C TYR A 24 8.14 9.65 -0.32
N THR A 25 8.64 8.48 -0.70
CA THR A 25 8.11 7.72 -1.84
C THR A 25 7.53 6.41 -1.36
N VAL A 26 6.34 6.07 -1.86
CA VAL A 26 5.63 4.85 -1.48
C VAL A 26 5.11 4.16 -2.74
N GLY A 27 5.26 2.85 -2.78
CA GLY A 27 4.67 2.02 -3.82
C GLY A 27 3.83 0.93 -3.18
N SER A 28 2.74 0.56 -3.83
CA SER A 28 1.88 -0.50 -3.32
C SER A 28 1.41 -1.41 -4.45
N VAL A 29 1.16 -2.66 -4.10
CA VAL A 29 0.58 -3.66 -5.00
C VAL A 29 -0.57 -4.34 -4.27
N LEU A 30 -1.77 -4.09 -4.74
CA LEU A 30 -2.99 -4.69 -4.21
C LEU A 30 -3.32 -5.94 -5.01
N VAL A 31 -3.61 -7.03 -4.33
CA VAL A 31 -3.94 -8.31 -4.96
C VAL A 31 -5.41 -8.60 -4.75
N ALA A 32 -6.15 -8.70 -5.85
CA ALA A 32 -7.55 -9.09 -5.82
C ALA A 32 -7.69 -10.61 -5.60
N LYS A 33 -8.89 -11.06 -5.25
CA LYS A 33 -9.15 -12.48 -5.00
C LYS A 33 -8.84 -13.36 -6.19
N ASP A 34 -8.97 -12.84 -7.42
CA ASP A 34 -8.64 -13.58 -8.65
C ASP A 34 -7.17 -13.44 -9.05
N ASN A 35 -6.33 -12.88 -8.19
CA ASN A 35 -4.90 -12.64 -8.38
C ASN A 35 -4.56 -11.50 -9.34
N LYS A 36 -5.54 -10.69 -9.75
CA LYS A 36 -5.26 -9.47 -10.51
C LYS A 36 -4.52 -8.48 -9.62
N LEU A 37 -3.49 -7.84 -10.16
CA LEU A 37 -2.67 -6.86 -9.44
C LEU A 37 -3.10 -5.44 -9.82
N PHE A 38 -3.19 -4.57 -8.81
CA PHE A 38 -3.42 -3.15 -9.00
C PHE A 38 -2.33 -2.37 -8.27
N LEU A 39 -1.66 -1.50 -8.99
CA LEU A 39 -0.51 -0.78 -8.50
C LEU A 39 -0.87 0.65 -8.13
N GLY A 40 -0.15 1.20 -7.15
CA GLY A 40 -0.33 2.59 -6.78
C GLY A 40 0.97 3.18 -6.26
N CYS A 41 1.14 4.49 -6.42
CA CYS A 41 2.20 5.25 -5.78
C CYS A 41 1.57 6.50 -5.17
N ASN A 42 2.28 7.13 -4.23
CA ASN A 42 1.75 8.35 -3.62
C ASN A 42 1.85 9.53 -4.57
N VAL A 43 0.85 10.41 -4.47
CA VAL A 43 0.76 11.64 -5.28
C VAL A 43 0.40 12.78 -4.34
N GLU A 44 1.28 13.78 -4.27
CA GLU A 44 1.08 14.96 -3.43
C GLU A 44 0.67 16.17 -4.24
N ASN A 45 0.00 17.11 -3.59
CA ASN A 45 -0.27 18.41 -4.18
C ASN A 45 -0.10 19.50 -3.13
N ALA A 46 -0.04 20.76 -3.60
CA ALA A 46 0.18 21.92 -2.72
C ALA A 46 -0.98 22.18 -1.77
N GLY A 47 -2.16 21.64 -2.06
CA GLY A 47 -3.35 21.81 -1.24
C GLY A 47 -3.45 20.84 -0.07
N ILE A 48 -2.41 20.05 0.17
CA ILE A 48 -2.35 19.05 1.25
C ILE A 48 -3.44 17.99 1.09
N GLN A 49 -3.85 17.72 -0.13
CA GLN A 49 -4.88 16.73 -0.45
C GLN A 49 -4.27 15.46 -1.04
N SER A 50 -3.10 15.15 -0.56
CA SER A 50 -2.29 14.02 -1.06
C SER A 50 -3.05 12.70 -1.03
N ILE A 51 -2.71 11.83 -1.96
CA ILE A 51 -3.26 10.48 -2.02
C ILE A 51 -2.15 9.49 -1.75
N CYS A 52 -2.36 8.63 -0.76
CA CYS A 52 -1.39 7.59 -0.44
C CYS A 52 -1.41 6.50 -1.50
N ALA A 53 -0.28 5.82 -1.68
CA ALA A 53 -0.12 4.75 -2.66
C ALA A 53 -1.20 3.67 -2.52
N GLU A 54 -1.55 3.33 -1.30
CA GLU A 54 -2.54 2.29 -1.02
C GLU A 54 -3.91 2.68 -1.58
N ARG A 55 -4.34 3.93 -1.35
CA ARG A 55 -5.63 4.39 -1.85
C ARG A 55 -5.65 4.51 -3.38
N VAL A 56 -4.50 4.84 -3.99
CA VAL A 56 -4.40 4.84 -5.45
C VAL A 56 -4.63 3.42 -5.98
N ALA A 57 -3.99 2.41 -5.38
CA ALA A 57 -4.17 1.02 -5.81
C ALA A 57 -5.62 0.57 -5.62
N PHE A 58 -6.23 0.87 -4.47
CA PHE A 58 -7.63 0.51 -4.21
C PHE A 58 -8.59 1.20 -5.16
N THR A 59 -8.42 2.50 -5.39
CA THR A 59 -9.33 3.22 -6.29
C THR A 59 -9.19 2.75 -7.73
N ASN A 60 -7.98 2.38 -8.16
CA ASN A 60 -7.77 1.74 -9.45
C ASN A 60 -8.58 0.45 -9.56
N ALA A 61 -8.49 -0.40 -8.55
CA ALA A 61 -9.18 -1.68 -8.54
C ALA A 61 -10.70 -1.49 -8.53
N ILE A 62 -11.18 -0.61 -7.66
CA ILE A 62 -12.61 -0.34 -7.50
C ILE A 62 -13.19 0.26 -8.79
N SER A 63 -12.47 1.18 -9.42
CA SER A 63 -12.87 1.76 -10.71
C SER A 63 -12.91 0.73 -11.83
N SER A 64 -12.15 -0.34 -11.69
CA SER A 64 -12.14 -1.45 -12.65
C SER A 64 -13.21 -2.52 -12.33
N GLY A 65 -14.04 -2.28 -11.33
CA GLY A 65 -15.14 -3.17 -10.97
C GLY A 65 -14.83 -4.19 -9.90
N TYR A 66 -13.63 -4.15 -9.32
CA TYR A 66 -13.24 -5.11 -8.28
C TYR A 66 -13.72 -4.66 -6.90
N ARG A 67 -14.10 -5.65 -6.07
CA ARG A 67 -14.60 -5.40 -4.70
C ARG A 67 -14.02 -6.36 -3.68
N GLU A 68 -13.29 -7.40 -4.10
CA GLU A 68 -12.79 -8.43 -3.20
C GLU A 68 -11.28 -8.54 -3.32
N PHE A 69 -10.59 -8.43 -2.18
CA PHE A 69 -9.14 -8.35 -2.13
C PHE A 69 -8.58 -9.30 -1.07
N LYS A 70 -7.36 -9.75 -1.23
CA LYS A 70 -6.74 -10.66 -0.28
C LYS A 70 -5.48 -10.14 0.39
N GLU A 71 -4.71 -9.28 -0.25
CA GLU A 71 -3.48 -8.76 0.36
C GLU A 71 -2.99 -7.52 -0.36
N ILE A 72 -2.14 -6.75 0.32
CA ILE A 72 -1.46 -5.59 -0.25
C ILE A 72 -0.01 -5.57 0.23
N LEU A 73 0.94 -5.33 -0.68
CA LEU A 73 2.32 -5.03 -0.32
C LEU A 73 2.52 -3.53 -0.37
N VAL A 74 3.13 -2.97 0.68
CA VAL A 74 3.46 -1.56 0.76
C VAL A 74 4.96 -1.42 0.99
N ILE A 75 5.61 -0.64 0.14
CA ILE A 75 7.04 -0.34 0.30
C ILE A 75 7.24 1.16 0.29
N GLY A 76 8.29 1.63 0.94
CA GLY A 76 8.55 3.05 0.97
C GLY A 76 9.94 3.41 1.46
N LYS A 77 10.35 4.61 1.12
CA LYS A 77 11.59 5.20 1.62
C LYS A 77 11.59 6.70 1.36
N ASN A 78 12.38 7.42 2.12
CA ASN A 78 12.69 8.80 1.76
C ASN A 78 13.40 8.77 0.41
N LYS A 79 13.14 9.76 -0.44
CA LYS A 79 13.68 9.81 -1.81
C LYS A 79 15.19 9.61 -1.88
N ASN A 80 15.93 10.15 -0.91
CA ASN A 80 17.38 10.10 -0.90
C ASN A 80 17.95 8.91 -0.12
N ASP A 81 17.12 8.09 0.50
CA ASP A 81 17.59 6.90 1.21
C ASP A 81 17.98 5.81 0.23
N LYS A 82 19.00 5.04 0.61
CA LYS A 82 19.48 3.93 -0.22
C LYS A 82 18.53 2.74 -0.19
N TYR A 83 17.95 2.45 0.98
CA TYR A 83 17.17 1.24 1.20
C TYR A 83 15.72 1.55 1.54
N LEU A 84 14.81 0.67 1.07
CA LEU A 84 13.42 0.68 1.49
C LEU A 84 13.35 0.33 2.99
N LYS A 85 12.52 1.06 3.73
CA LYS A 85 12.26 0.75 5.14
C LYS A 85 10.84 0.23 5.29
N GLU A 86 10.57 -0.38 6.41
CA GLU A 86 9.21 -0.77 6.71
C GLU A 86 8.31 0.46 6.69
N THR A 87 7.32 0.45 5.80
CA THR A 87 6.36 1.54 5.66
C THR A 87 4.98 0.97 5.89
N LEU A 88 4.35 1.44 6.95
CA LEU A 88 2.99 1.01 7.31
C LEU A 88 1.98 1.98 6.73
N PRO A 89 0.78 1.51 6.35
CA PRO A 89 -0.25 2.41 5.86
C PRO A 89 -0.71 3.36 6.97
N CYS A 90 -1.01 4.61 6.59
CA CYS A 90 -1.50 5.60 7.56
C CYS A 90 -2.91 5.23 8.04
N GLY A 91 -3.38 5.93 9.08
CA GLY A 91 -4.69 5.65 9.66
C GLY A 91 -5.82 5.82 8.66
N TYR A 92 -5.74 6.82 7.78
CA TYR A 92 -6.73 7.03 6.75
C TYR A 92 -6.82 5.81 5.81
N CYS A 93 -5.67 5.29 5.38
CA CYS A 93 -5.65 4.12 4.51
C CYS A 93 -6.17 2.87 5.22
N ARG A 94 -5.86 2.71 6.50
CA ARG A 94 -6.37 1.58 7.29
C ARG A 94 -7.89 1.62 7.39
N GLN A 95 -8.46 2.79 7.66
CA GLN A 95 -9.92 2.96 7.69
C GLN A 95 -10.53 2.72 6.31
N PHE A 96 -9.87 3.20 5.25
CA PHE A 96 -10.32 2.98 3.88
C PHE A 96 -10.38 1.48 3.56
N MET A 97 -9.36 0.73 3.98
CA MET A 97 -9.29 -0.72 3.78
C MET A 97 -10.44 -1.45 4.47
N CYS A 98 -10.88 -0.95 5.63
CA CYS A 98 -11.97 -1.57 6.37
C CYS A 98 -13.29 -1.61 5.60
N GLU A 99 -13.49 -0.70 4.65
CA GLU A 99 -14.70 -0.69 3.83
C GLU A 99 -14.75 -1.89 2.88
N PHE A 100 -13.59 -2.35 2.39
CA PHE A 100 -13.51 -3.31 1.31
C PHE A 100 -12.88 -4.64 1.71
N CYS A 101 -12.32 -4.74 2.90
CA CYS A 101 -11.52 -5.89 3.29
C CYS A 101 -11.96 -6.46 4.63
N ASP A 102 -11.79 -7.76 4.78
CA ASP A 102 -12.06 -8.46 6.04
C ASP A 102 -10.95 -8.18 7.06
N LYS A 103 -11.21 -8.55 8.30
CA LYS A 103 -10.24 -8.42 9.40
C LYS A 103 -8.94 -9.15 9.12
N ASP A 104 -9.01 -10.22 8.34
CA ASP A 104 -7.86 -11.07 8.00
C ASP A 104 -7.06 -10.54 6.81
N PHE A 105 -7.51 -9.45 6.20
CA PHE A 105 -6.80 -8.88 5.06
C PHE A 105 -5.33 -8.66 5.41
N LYS A 106 -4.45 -9.15 4.55
CA LYS A 106 -3.03 -9.17 4.83
C LYS A 106 -2.33 -7.92 4.30
N ILE A 107 -1.61 -7.26 5.18
CA ILE A 107 -0.79 -6.10 4.82
C ILE A 107 0.67 -6.54 4.97
N ILE A 108 1.41 -6.49 3.86
CA ILE A 108 2.80 -6.95 3.80
C ILE A 108 3.69 -5.72 3.67
N THR A 109 4.75 -5.67 4.48
CA THR A 109 5.77 -4.63 4.41
C THR A 109 7.12 -5.26 4.11
N TYR A 110 8.09 -4.42 3.72
CA TYR A 110 9.41 -4.90 3.35
C TYR A 110 10.49 -3.99 3.90
N ASN A 111 11.50 -4.58 4.52
CA ASN A 111 12.72 -3.91 4.94
C ASN A 111 13.86 -4.39 4.04
N GLU A 112 14.37 -3.51 3.19
CA GLU A 112 15.36 -3.90 2.18
C GLU A 112 16.73 -4.17 2.78
N GLU A 113 17.11 -3.45 3.81
CA GLU A 113 18.42 -3.64 4.44
C GLU A 113 18.51 -5.01 5.09
N GLU A 114 17.45 -5.43 5.77
CA GLU A 114 17.36 -6.75 6.40
C GLU A 114 16.87 -7.82 5.44
N LYS A 115 16.35 -7.45 4.28
CA LYS A 115 15.77 -8.35 3.29
C LYS A 115 14.64 -9.19 3.88
N THR A 116 13.79 -8.56 4.70
CA THR A 116 12.70 -9.25 5.40
C THR A 116 11.35 -8.66 5.04
N PHE A 117 10.37 -9.55 4.89
CA PHE A 117 8.97 -9.19 4.78
C PHE A 117 8.31 -9.39 6.14
N LYS A 118 7.38 -8.49 6.49
CA LYS A 118 6.50 -8.67 7.64
C LYS A 118 5.05 -8.68 7.16
N GLU A 119 4.21 -9.43 7.87
CA GLU A 119 2.80 -9.56 7.54
C GLU A 119 1.98 -9.15 8.74
N TYR A 120 0.94 -8.36 8.48
CA TYR A 120 0.00 -7.91 9.50
C TYR A 120 -1.40 -8.19 9.00
N LYS A 121 -2.31 -8.51 9.92
CA LYS A 121 -3.73 -8.52 9.62
C LYS A 121 -4.29 -7.11 9.81
N LEU A 122 -5.31 -6.77 9.03
CA LEU A 122 -5.93 -5.46 9.15
C LEU A 122 -6.39 -5.19 10.58
N GLU A 123 -6.95 -6.19 11.26
CA GLU A 123 -7.41 -6.02 12.65
C GLU A 123 -6.27 -5.68 13.62
N GLU A 124 -5.04 -6.08 13.32
CA GLU A 124 -3.88 -5.73 14.14
C GLU A 124 -3.49 -4.26 13.97
N LEU A 125 -3.66 -3.72 12.76
CA LEU A 125 -3.28 -2.35 12.46
C LEU A 125 -4.40 -1.34 12.72
N LEU A 126 -5.64 -1.82 12.84
CA LEU A 126 -6.79 -0.96 13.16
C LEU A 126 -7.76 -1.71 14.05
N PRO A 127 -7.39 -1.94 15.34
CA PRO A 127 -8.31 -2.55 16.30
C PRO A 127 -9.47 -1.60 16.59
N TYR A 128 -10.65 -2.17 16.91
CA TYR A 128 -11.82 -1.37 17.25
C TYR A 128 -12.14 -0.33 16.17
N ASN A 129 -12.17 -0.78 14.93
CA ASN A 129 -12.38 0.11 13.78
C ASN A 129 -13.79 0.70 13.76
N PHE A 130 -13.92 1.83 13.07
CA PHE A 130 -15.21 2.48 12.88
C PHE A 130 -16.00 1.80 11.76
N ASN A 131 -17.29 1.56 11.98
CA ASN A 131 -18.24 1.05 10.98
C ASN A 131 -19.53 1.84 11.06
N LEU A 132 -20.20 1.96 9.94
CA LEU A 132 -21.57 2.49 9.89
C LEU A 132 -22.58 1.38 9.83
#